data_4290dc1b088b370f28e467e1c116fd20
#
_entry.id   4290dc1b088b370f28e467e1c116fd20
#
_cell.length_a   1.000
_cell.length_b   1.000
_cell.length_c   1.000
_cell.angle_alpha   90.00
_cell.angle_beta   90.00
_cell.angle_gamma   90.00
#
_symmetry.space_group_name_H-M   'P 1'
#
loop_
_entity.id
_entity.type
_entity.pdbx_description
1 polymer ?
#
loop_
_entity_poly.entity_id
_entity_poly.type
_entity_poly.pdbx_seq_one_letter_code
_entity_poly.pdbx_strand_id
1 'polypeptide(L)'
;MTNKRELGDLIRKKRQAVLIVNIHSRKGEKLFFRALDLLHLQGIDVIASYPVRKPERLRTVVTEVLDQGHPLIIVGGGDGTFNTITDLFVHMDTVLGILPMGTANNFARSMGIPMSLEKAVEVIVHGKVVDVDLGMINEQYFINIATVGFSRDVISATPRRLKRYLGVLSYLLYETRYLISQQLFSCSITIDGVTECIKTRQLIIANGSFYGTRKITPDAHIDNKTLIIFAMDSESEWQGLKFWIGFLLGRHLVFPESRLFKAESACIQTKPRKYVIMGGEKMTRTPIRLTIDPAAVTIMAPDSFRDHDEQPLPHSQFPCLDPGIS
;
A
#
# COMPACT_ATOMS: atom_id res chain seq x y z
N MET A 1 -18.48 -4.75 15.16
CA MET A 1 -17.11 -5.29 15.01
C MET A 1 -16.76 -6.03 16.28
N THR A 2 -16.31 -7.27 16.13
CA THR A 2 -15.78 -8.06 17.23
C THR A 2 -14.51 -7.38 17.77
N ASN A 3 -14.34 -7.36 19.10
CA ASN A 3 -13.15 -6.75 19.72
C ASN A 3 -11.88 -7.45 19.22
N LYS A 4 -10.84 -6.70 18.83
CA LYS A 4 -9.52 -7.22 18.38
C LYS A 4 -8.96 -8.31 19.31
N ARG A 5 -9.12 -8.13 20.64
CA ARG A 5 -8.68 -9.10 21.65
C ARG A 5 -9.45 -10.41 21.56
N GLU A 6 -10.78 -10.34 21.46
CA GLU A 6 -11.64 -11.51 21.32
C GLU A 6 -11.32 -12.29 20.05
N LEU A 7 -11.08 -11.59 18.95
CA LEU A 7 -10.71 -12.19 17.67
C LEU A 7 -9.34 -12.87 17.75
N GLY A 8 -8.36 -12.21 18.39
CA GLY A 8 -7.04 -12.77 18.66
C GLY A 8 -7.11 -14.03 19.56
N ASP A 9 -7.93 -14.02 20.60
CA ASP A 9 -8.13 -15.17 21.50
C ASP A 9 -8.81 -16.33 20.77
N LEU A 10 -9.77 -16.02 19.91
CA LEU A 10 -10.44 -17.02 19.07
C LEU A 10 -9.45 -17.71 18.11
N ILE A 11 -8.58 -16.94 17.46
CA ILE A 11 -7.55 -17.45 16.55
C ILE A 11 -6.56 -18.35 17.33
N ARG A 12 -6.07 -17.87 18.47
CA ARG A 12 -5.15 -18.65 19.33
C ARG A 12 -5.76 -19.97 19.83
N LYS A 13 -7.06 -19.95 20.16
CA LYS A 13 -7.79 -21.12 20.62
C LYS A 13 -8.06 -22.12 19.47
N LYS A 14 -8.55 -21.64 18.33
CA LYS A 14 -8.89 -22.50 17.19
C LYS A 14 -7.66 -23.04 16.47
N ARG A 15 -6.60 -22.24 16.34
CA ARG A 15 -5.39 -22.52 15.57
C ARG A 15 -5.69 -23.00 14.14
N GLN A 16 -6.76 -22.50 13.56
CA GLN A 16 -7.23 -22.83 12.22
C GLN A 16 -7.11 -21.62 11.30
N ALA A 17 -6.73 -21.86 10.05
CA ALA A 17 -6.63 -20.84 9.04
C ALA A 17 -6.97 -21.38 7.65
N VAL A 18 -7.35 -20.48 6.74
CA VAL A 18 -7.36 -20.73 5.30
C VAL A 18 -6.13 -20.09 4.67
N LEU A 19 -5.42 -20.79 3.81
CA LEU A 19 -4.24 -20.28 3.11
C LEU A 19 -4.56 -20.01 1.63
N ILE A 20 -4.35 -18.77 1.18
CA ILE A 20 -4.49 -18.37 -0.22
C ILE A 20 -3.13 -17.83 -0.70
N VAL A 21 -2.54 -18.40 -1.73
CA VAL A 21 -1.24 -17.94 -2.25
C VAL A 21 -1.33 -17.64 -3.74
N ASN A 22 -0.92 -16.44 -4.11
CA ASN A 22 -0.74 -16.09 -5.51
C ASN A 22 0.55 -16.72 -6.05
N ILE A 23 0.41 -17.84 -6.78
CA ILE A 23 1.53 -18.61 -7.32
C ILE A 23 1.88 -18.24 -8.77
N HIS A 24 1.44 -17.10 -9.27
CA HIS A 24 1.76 -16.65 -10.63
C HIS A 24 3.27 -16.45 -10.86
N SER A 25 4.05 -16.18 -9.83
CA SER A 25 5.51 -16.02 -9.92
C SER A 25 6.21 -17.38 -10.07
N ARG A 26 7.42 -17.37 -10.68
CA ARG A 26 8.23 -18.59 -10.89
C ARG A 26 8.54 -19.37 -9.59
N LYS A 27 8.59 -18.71 -8.46
CA LYS A 27 8.83 -19.31 -7.13
C LYS A 27 7.55 -19.55 -6.33
N GLY A 28 6.40 -19.13 -6.84
CA GLY A 28 5.13 -19.11 -6.11
C GLY A 28 4.71 -20.48 -5.60
N GLU A 29 4.79 -21.50 -6.44
CA GLU A 29 4.40 -22.87 -6.07
C GLU A 29 5.30 -23.45 -4.97
N LYS A 30 6.62 -23.27 -5.08
CA LYS A 30 7.56 -23.67 -4.03
C LYS A 30 7.30 -22.96 -2.70
N LEU A 31 6.98 -21.67 -2.76
CA LEU A 31 6.67 -20.89 -1.55
C LEU A 31 5.33 -21.30 -0.94
N PHE A 32 4.35 -21.70 -1.75
CA PHE A 32 3.08 -22.25 -1.27
C PHE A 32 3.27 -23.50 -0.42
N PHE A 33 3.97 -24.51 -0.92
CA PHE A 33 4.23 -25.73 -0.15
C PHE A 33 5.07 -25.43 1.09
N ARG A 34 6.09 -24.57 0.97
CA ARG A 34 6.90 -24.17 2.12
C ARG A 34 6.07 -23.47 3.20
N ALA A 35 5.09 -22.63 2.80
CA ALA A 35 4.19 -21.98 3.76
C ALA A 35 3.30 -23.00 4.47
N LEU A 36 2.75 -23.97 3.76
CA LEU A 36 1.96 -25.06 4.35
C LEU A 36 2.77 -25.84 5.39
N ASP A 37 3.99 -26.26 5.02
CA ASP A 37 4.89 -27.00 5.93
C ASP A 37 5.18 -26.19 7.21
N LEU A 38 5.52 -24.91 7.04
CA LEU A 38 5.84 -24.03 8.17
C LEU A 38 4.63 -23.80 9.11
N LEU A 39 3.44 -23.58 8.54
CA LEU A 39 2.22 -23.40 9.32
C LEU A 39 1.90 -24.67 10.12
N HIS A 40 1.97 -25.84 9.50
CA HIS A 40 1.78 -27.13 10.18
C HIS A 40 2.82 -27.36 11.29
N LEU A 41 4.11 -27.09 11.02
CA LEU A 41 5.18 -27.21 12.01
C LEU A 41 4.94 -26.29 13.22
N GLN A 42 4.34 -25.15 13.01
CA GLN A 42 3.96 -24.19 14.07
C GLN A 42 2.59 -24.50 14.69
N GLY A 43 1.94 -25.61 14.31
CA GLY A 43 0.69 -26.09 14.88
C GLY A 43 -0.55 -25.31 14.41
N ILE A 44 -0.53 -24.69 13.24
CA ILE A 44 -1.71 -24.15 12.59
C ILE A 44 -2.33 -25.23 11.69
N ASP A 45 -3.60 -25.52 11.95
CA ASP A 45 -4.43 -26.39 11.11
C ASP A 45 -4.92 -25.58 9.89
N VAL A 46 -4.32 -25.85 8.71
CA VAL A 46 -4.75 -25.23 7.46
C VAL A 46 -5.91 -26.03 6.89
N ILE A 47 -7.12 -25.62 7.24
CA ILE A 47 -8.38 -26.32 6.89
C ILE A 47 -8.72 -26.29 5.40
N ALA A 48 -8.20 -25.29 4.67
CA ALA A 48 -8.29 -25.19 3.21
C ALA A 48 -7.10 -24.40 2.66
N SER A 49 -6.67 -24.74 1.45
CA SER A 49 -5.56 -24.05 0.80
C SER A 49 -5.80 -23.86 -0.69
N TYR A 50 -5.53 -22.65 -1.19
CA TYR A 50 -5.81 -22.22 -2.55
C TYR A 50 -4.55 -21.67 -3.23
N PRO A 51 -3.85 -22.47 -4.06
CA PRO A 51 -2.78 -21.96 -4.91
C PRO A 51 -3.37 -21.27 -6.14
N VAL A 52 -3.48 -19.95 -6.12
CA VAL A 52 -4.09 -19.16 -7.20
C VAL A 52 -3.05 -18.87 -8.29
N ARG A 53 -3.18 -19.55 -9.43
CA ARG A 53 -2.25 -19.38 -10.56
C ARG A 53 -2.62 -18.20 -11.47
N LYS A 54 -3.92 -17.91 -11.59
CA LYS A 54 -4.47 -16.84 -12.42
C LYS A 54 -4.84 -15.63 -11.56
N PRO A 55 -4.12 -14.49 -11.67
CA PRO A 55 -4.37 -13.32 -10.84
C PRO A 55 -5.81 -12.83 -10.87
N GLU A 56 -6.49 -12.93 -12.01
CA GLU A 56 -7.89 -12.53 -12.19
C GLU A 56 -8.88 -13.32 -11.33
N ARG A 57 -8.51 -14.52 -10.88
CA ARG A 57 -9.33 -15.34 -9.98
C ARG A 57 -9.13 -15.02 -8.50
N LEU A 58 -8.12 -14.22 -8.18
CA LEU A 58 -7.74 -13.99 -6.79
C LEU A 58 -8.87 -13.38 -5.97
N ARG A 59 -9.51 -12.31 -6.49
CA ARG A 59 -10.64 -11.68 -5.81
C ARG A 59 -11.80 -12.64 -5.57
N THR A 60 -12.17 -13.42 -6.59
CA THR A 60 -13.24 -14.41 -6.48
C THR A 60 -12.95 -15.43 -5.36
N VAL A 61 -11.74 -16.00 -5.35
CA VAL A 61 -11.35 -16.98 -4.33
C VAL A 61 -11.37 -16.34 -2.92
N VAL A 62 -10.86 -15.12 -2.77
CA VAL A 62 -10.87 -14.43 -1.47
C VAL A 62 -12.29 -14.13 -1.02
N THR A 63 -13.18 -13.67 -1.92
CA THR A 63 -14.59 -13.41 -1.58
C THR A 63 -15.29 -14.70 -1.13
N GLU A 64 -15.16 -15.81 -1.90
CA GLU A 64 -15.74 -17.10 -1.55
C GLU A 64 -15.28 -17.62 -0.18
N VAL A 65 -14.02 -17.35 0.20
CA VAL A 65 -13.46 -17.75 1.50
C VAL A 65 -13.93 -16.81 2.63
N LEU A 66 -14.05 -15.51 2.38
CA LEU A 66 -14.59 -14.55 3.35
C LEU A 66 -16.05 -14.87 3.69
N ASP A 67 -16.87 -15.26 2.70
CA ASP A 67 -18.27 -15.63 2.90
C ASP A 67 -18.44 -16.87 3.81
N GLN A 68 -17.38 -17.68 3.99
CA GLN A 68 -17.37 -18.81 4.91
C GLN A 68 -17.16 -18.42 6.38
N GLY A 69 -16.79 -17.16 6.66
CA GLY A 69 -16.69 -16.62 8.02
C GLY A 69 -15.51 -17.17 8.83
N HIS A 70 -14.39 -17.48 8.20
CA HIS A 70 -13.17 -17.92 8.90
C HIS A 70 -12.52 -16.75 9.65
N PRO A 71 -12.10 -16.94 10.91
CA PRO A 71 -11.51 -15.86 11.71
C PRO A 71 -10.11 -15.45 11.24
N LEU A 72 -9.38 -16.34 10.53
CA LEU A 72 -8.04 -16.08 10.01
C LEU A 72 -7.92 -16.57 8.57
N ILE A 73 -7.61 -15.64 7.68
CA ILE A 73 -7.27 -15.93 6.27
C ILE A 73 -5.84 -15.46 6.04
N ILE A 74 -4.97 -16.39 5.69
CA ILE A 74 -3.55 -16.13 5.41
C ILE A 74 -3.39 -15.96 3.91
N VAL A 75 -2.84 -14.82 3.48
CA VAL A 75 -2.61 -14.54 2.07
C VAL A 75 -1.12 -14.40 1.79
N GLY A 76 -0.63 -15.18 0.82
CA GLY A 76 0.75 -15.09 0.32
C GLY A 76 0.83 -14.38 -1.03
N GLY A 77 1.65 -13.33 -1.10
CA GLY A 77 1.82 -12.57 -2.33
C GLY A 77 2.73 -11.35 -2.19
N GLY A 78 2.79 -10.55 -3.24
CA GLY A 78 3.45 -9.23 -3.23
C GLY A 78 2.44 -8.09 -3.14
N ASP A 79 2.93 -6.85 -3.24
CA ASP A 79 2.09 -5.63 -3.15
C ASP A 79 0.89 -5.65 -4.11
N GLY A 80 1.06 -6.14 -5.35
CA GLY A 80 -0.04 -6.27 -6.30
C GLY A 80 -1.14 -7.23 -5.84
N THR A 81 -0.78 -8.31 -5.13
CA THR A 81 -1.74 -9.25 -4.54
C THR A 81 -2.58 -8.54 -3.48
N PHE A 82 -1.93 -7.85 -2.54
CA PHE A 82 -2.63 -7.14 -1.47
C PHE A 82 -3.45 -5.96 -2.00
N ASN A 83 -2.97 -5.18 -2.95
CA ASN A 83 -3.75 -4.13 -3.61
C ASN A 83 -5.04 -4.65 -4.27
N THR A 84 -5.03 -5.92 -4.72
CA THR A 84 -6.20 -6.53 -5.38
C THR A 84 -7.28 -6.97 -4.39
N ILE A 85 -6.93 -7.26 -3.13
CA ILE A 85 -7.84 -7.96 -2.22
C ILE A 85 -8.14 -7.23 -0.91
N THR A 86 -7.32 -6.26 -0.48
CA THR A 86 -7.42 -5.70 0.87
C THR A 86 -8.75 -4.97 1.09
N ASP A 87 -9.32 -4.36 0.05
CA ASP A 87 -10.65 -3.76 0.09
C ASP A 87 -11.77 -4.76 0.40
N LEU A 88 -11.56 -6.05 0.14
CA LEU A 88 -12.53 -7.11 0.49
C LEU A 88 -12.56 -7.38 2.01
N PHE A 89 -11.49 -7.05 2.74
CA PHE A 89 -11.40 -7.23 4.17
C PHE A 89 -11.88 -6.02 4.98
N VAL A 90 -12.27 -4.95 4.30
CA VAL A 90 -12.71 -3.72 4.97
C VAL A 90 -13.92 -3.99 5.85
N HIS A 91 -13.76 -3.66 7.15
CA HIS A 91 -14.78 -3.84 8.19
C HIS A 91 -15.30 -5.27 8.36
N MET A 92 -14.52 -6.27 7.95
CA MET A 92 -14.84 -7.69 8.16
C MET A 92 -14.33 -8.17 9.51
N ASP A 93 -15.07 -9.09 10.15
CA ASP A 93 -14.65 -9.79 11.37
C ASP A 93 -13.69 -10.96 11.05
N THR A 94 -12.73 -10.71 10.15
CA THR A 94 -11.73 -11.68 9.69
C THR A 94 -10.36 -11.05 9.73
N VAL A 95 -9.40 -11.73 10.32
CA VAL A 95 -8.00 -11.28 10.39
C VAL A 95 -7.24 -11.69 9.14
N LEU A 96 -6.57 -10.74 8.51
CA LEU A 96 -5.66 -10.98 7.39
C LEU A 96 -4.27 -11.33 7.91
N GLY A 97 -3.82 -12.55 7.67
CA GLY A 97 -2.42 -12.95 7.84
C GLY A 97 -1.63 -12.68 6.55
N ILE A 98 -0.45 -12.07 6.66
CA ILE A 98 0.35 -11.64 5.50
C ILE A 98 1.61 -12.49 5.38
N LEU A 99 1.81 -13.14 4.22
CA LEU A 99 3.06 -13.79 3.85
C LEU A 99 3.73 -13.03 2.69
N PRO A 100 4.85 -12.33 2.93
CA PRO A 100 5.52 -11.51 1.93
C PRO A 100 6.26 -12.39 0.90
N MET A 101 5.68 -12.56 -0.29
CA MET A 101 6.22 -13.41 -1.36
C MET A 101 6.58 -12.63 -2.63
N GLY A 102 6.51 -11.30 -2.59
CA GLY A 102 6.87 -10.40 -3.68
C GLY A 102 8.30 -9.88 -3.60
N THR A 103 8.60 -8.86 -4.42
CA THR A 103 9.94 -8.25 -4.48
C THR A 103 10.09 -7.09 -3.49
N ALA A 104 9.16 -6.14 -3.48
CA ALA A 104 9.22 -4.96 -2.60
C ALA A 104 8.51 -5.21 -1.27
N ASN A 105 7.29 -5.77 -1.30
CA ASN A 105 6.45 -6.07 -0.14
C ASN A 105 6.29 -4.86 0.80
N ASN A 106 5.95 -3.71 0.21
CA ASN A 106 5.83 -2.45 0.95
C ASN A 106 4.78 -2.52 2.05
N PHE A 107 3.67 -3.22 1.80
CA PHE A 107 2.63 -3.41 2.79
C PHE A 107 3.13 -4.18 4.01
N ALA A 108 3.76 -5.33 3.79
CA ALA A 108 4.35 -6.11 4.88
C ALA A 108 5.45 -5.32 5.64
N ARG A 109 6.25 -4.51 4.92
CA ARG A 109 7.25 -3.62 5.56
C ARG A 109 6.61 -2.54 6.41
N SER A 110 5.51 -1.92 5.94
CA SER A 110 4.77 -0.92 6.72
C SER A 110 4.19 -1.51 8.00
N MET A 111 3.82 -2.80 7.96
CA MET A 111 3.36 -3.57 9.11
C MET A 111 4.49 -4.09 10.02
N GLY A 112 5.76 -3.87 9.67
CA GLY A 112 6.89 -4.43 10.40
C GLY A 112 7.04 -5.95 10.26
N ILE A 113 6.32 -6.58 9.32
CA ILE A 113 6.39 -8.02 9.08
C ILE A 113 7.75 -8.38 8.44
N PRO A 114 8.49 -9.35 9.00
CA PRO A 114 9.76 -9.78 8.45
C PRO A 114 9.63 -10.37 7.02
N MET A 115 10.65 -10.12 6.17
CA MET A 115 10.64 -10.57 4.78
C MET A 115 10.96 -12.06 4.59
N SER A 116 11.43 -12.76 5.61
CA SER A 116 11.61 -14.21 5.54
C SER A 116 10.27 -14.90 5.82
N LEU A 117 9.98 -15.96 5.07
CA LEU A 117 8.72 -16.69 5.19
C LEU A 117 8.55 -17.32 6.58
N GLU A 118 9.65 -17.86 7.12
CA GLU A 118 9.71 -18.46 8.46
C GLU A 118 9.27 -17.44 9.54
N LYS A 119 9.90 -16.27 9.53
CA LYS A 119 9.59 -15.21 10.51
C LYS A 119 8.21 -14.59 10.29
N ALA A 120 7.71 -14.55 9.05
CA ALA A 120 6.35 -14.09 8.77
C ALA A 120 5.31 -15.09 9.32
N VAL A 121 5.58 -16.38 9.24
CA VAL A 121 4.74 -17.42 9.86
C VAL A 121 4.78 -17.30 11.40
N GLU A 122 5.94 -17.02 12.00
CA GLU A 122 6.04 -16.73 13.44
C GLU A 122 5.14 -15.57 13.87
N VAL A 123 5.06 -14.50 13.06
CA VAL A 123 4.14 -13.37 13.30
C VAL A 123 2.68 -13.82 13.26
N ILE A 124 2.32 -14.68 12.30
CA ILE A 124 0.94 -15.20 12.22
C ILE A 124 0.59 -16.02 13.45
N VAL A 125 1.52 -16.80 13.99
CA VAL A 125 1.29 -17.72 15.12
C VAL A 125 1.35 -17.03 16.47
N HIS A 126 2.27 -16.09 16.65
CA HIS A 126 2.60 -15.51 17.95
C HIS A 126 2.34 -14.00 18.04
N GLY A 127 2.04 -13.34 16.93
CA GLY A 127 1.80 -11.91 16.91
C GLY A 127 0.45 -11.49 17.53
N LYS A 128 0.12 -10.25 17.37
CA LYS A 128 -1.12 -9.63 17.83
C LYS A 128 -2.02 -9.20 16.69
N VAL A 129 -3.31 -9.13 16.97
CA VAL A 129 -4.32 -8.59 16.06
C VAL A 129 -4.36 -7.07 16.20
N VAL A 130 -4.21 -6.36 15.10
CA VAL A 130 -4.24 -4.89 15.03
C VAL A 130 -5.16 -4.44 13.91
N ASP A 131 -5.67 -3.22 14.00
CA ASP A 131 -6.37 -2.57 12.89
C ASP A 131 -5.40 -1.66 12.15
N VAL A 132 -5.64 -1.44 10.87
CA VAL A 132 -4.89 -0.48 10.06
C VAL A 132 -5.84 0.38 9.23
N ASP A 133 -5.38 1.58 8.97
CA ASP A 133 -6.11 2.53 8.14
C ASP A 133 -5.91 2.22 6.66
N LEU A 134 -6.90 2.55 5.84
CA LEU A 134 -6.76 2.54 4.39
C LEU A 134 -7.00 3.93 3.80
N GLY A 135 -6.14 4.30 2.85
CA GLY A 135 -6.38 5.50 2.05
C GLY A 135 -7.47 5.26 1.01
N MET A 136 -8.23 6.31 0.70
CA MET A 136 -9.25 6.29 -0.34
C MET A 136 -9.04 7.42 -1.34
N ILE A 137 -9.25 7.12 -2.61
CA ILE A 137 -9.30 8.08 -3.70
C ILE A 137 -10.64 7.92 -4.42
N ASN A 138 -11.52 8.91 -4.32
CA ASN A 138 -12.85 8.83 -4.93
C ASN A 138 -13.56 7.50 -4.62
N GLU A 139 -13.63 7.13 -3.35
CA GLU A 139 -14.26 5.88 -2.84
C GLU A 139 -13.52 4.57 -3.17
N GLN A 140 -12.36 4.63 -3.82
CA GLN A 140 -11.55 3.46 -4.09
C GLN A 140 -10.38 3.35 -3.10
N TYR A 141 -10.26 2.21 -2.45
CA TYR A 141 -9.21 1.96 -1.46
C TYR A 141 -7.84 1.77 -2.10
N PHE A 142 -6.81 2.24 -1.41
CA PHE A 142 -5.42 1.90 -1.68
C PHE A 142 -4.65 1.67 -0.38
N ILE A 143 -3.73 0.71 -0.40
CA ILE A 143 -3.03 0.27 0.81
C ILE A 143 -1.82 1.14 1.12
N ASN A 144 -0.93 1.30 0.14
CA ASN A 144 0.37 1.91 0.35
C ASN A 144 0.47 3.28 -0.31
N ILE A 145 0.40 3.30 -1.64
CA ILE A 145 0.77 4.47 -2.42
C ILE A 145 -0.12 4.61 -3.65
N ALA A 146 -0.55 5.85 -3.87
CA ALA A 146 -1.05 6.32 -5.15
C ALA A 146 -0.12 7.40 -5.70
N THR A 147 -0.05 7.53 -7.01
CA THR A 147 0.78 8.53 -7.69
C THR A 147 0.00 9.30 -8.73
N VAL A 148 0.27 10.61 -8.84
CA VAL A 148 -0.30 11.49 -9.85
C VAL A 148 0.83 12.00 -10.74
N GLY A 149 0.60 12.01 -12.06
CA GLY A 149 1.60 12.43 -13.04
C GLY A 149 2.44 11.27 -13.59
N PHE A 150 2.33 10.08 -13.02
CA PHE A 150 2.98 8.88 -13.54
C PHE A 150 2.29 8.37 -14.81
N SER A 151 3.06 7.93 -15.82
CA SER A 151 2.48 7.25 -16.98
C SER A 151 2.76 5.75 -16.91
N ARG A 152 1.75 4.96 -17.19
CA ARG A 152 1.84 3.48 -17.20
C ARG A 152 2.92 2.97 -18.16
N ASP A 153 3.20 3.73 -19.21
CA ASP A 153 4.15 3.34 -20.25
C ASP A 153 5.56 3.10 -19.72
N VAL A 154 5.89 3.67 -18.56
CA VAL A 154 7.17 3.52 -17.90
C VAL A 154 7.27 2.26 -17.07
N ILE A 155 6.20 1.89 -16.37
CA ILE A 155 6.17 0.64 -15.61
C ILE A 155 6.26 -0.55 -16.59
N SER A 156 5.65 -0.42 -17.77
CA SER A 156 5.67 -1.43 -18.83
C SER A 156 6.94 -1.38 -19.70
N ALA A 157 7.59 -0.21 -19.82
CA ALA A 157 8.75 0.00 -20.68
C ALA A 157 10.08 -0.51 -20.12
N THR A 158 10.14 -0.90 -18.83
CA THR A 158 11.39 -1.46 -18.28
C THR A 158 11.66 -2.84 -18.89
N PRO A 159 12.69 -2.98 -19.75
CA PRO A 159 12.97 -4.24 -20.41
C PRO A 159 13.20 -5.36 -19.41
N ARG A 160 12.51 -6.48 -19.56
CA ARG A 160 12.65 -7.66 -18.68
C ARG A 160 14.10 -8.14 -18.57
N ARG A 161 14.92 -7.91 -19.61
CA ARG A 161 16.36 -8.22 -19.61
C ARG A 161 17.14 -7.33 -18.64
N LEU A 162 16.84 -6.03 -18.57
CA LEU A 162 17.53 -5.08 -17.69
C LEU A 162 17.23 -5.35 -16.21
N LYS A 163 15.97 -5.70 -15.89
CA LYS A 163 15.59 -6.18 -14.55
C LYS A 163 16.40 -7.40 -14.11
N ARG A 164 16.78 -8.25 -15.05
CA ARG A 164 17.49 -9.51 -14.75
C ARG A 164 18.97 -9.28 -14.40
N TYR A 165 19.62 -8.26 -14.98
CA TYR A 165 21.06 -8.01 -14.79
C TYR A 165 21.37 -6.94 -13.74
N LEU A 166 20.54 -5.91 -13.62
CA LEU A 166 20.80 -4.76 -12.75
C LEU A 166 19.85 -4.70 -11.52
N GLY A 167 18.87 -5.61 -11.41
CA GLY A 167 17.97 -5.66 -10.26
C GLY A 167 17.33 -4.32 -9.93
N VAL A 168 17.45 -3.89 -8.66
CA VAL A 168 16.90 -2.62 -8.16
C VAL A 168 17.53 -1.41 -8.86
N LEU A 169 18.80 -1.49 -9.31
CA LEU A 169 19.49 -0.39 -9.98
C LEU A 169 18.89 -0.06 -11.35
N SER A 170 18.38 -1.07 -12.07
CA SER A 170 17.71 -0.83 -13.36
C SER A 170 16.39 -0.09 -13.19
N TYR A 171 15.65 -0.43 -12.15
CA TYR A 171 14.41 0.25 -11.79
C TYR A 171 14.70 1.72 -11.47
N LEU A 172 15.74 1.95 -10.72
CA LEU A 172 16.22 3.26 -10.31
C LEU A 172 16.61 4.17 -11.48
N LEU A 173 17.42 3.65 -12.40
CA LEU A 173 17.84 4.40 -13.61
C LEU A 173 16.65 4.73 -14.50
N TYR A 174 15.69 3.82 -14.61
CA TYR A 174 14.46 4.04 -15.38
C TYR A 174 13.55 5.07 -14.72
N GLU A 175 13.35 5.00 -13.41
CA GLU A 175 12.58 5.99 -12.66
C GLU A 175 13.20 7.38 -12.77
N THR A 176 14.53 7.49 -12.64
CA THR A 176 15.24 8.77 -12.77
C THR A 176 15.07 9.37 -14.15
N ARG A 177 15.33 8.58 -15.21
CA ARG A 177 15.17 9.04 -16.61
C ARG A 177 13.73 9.44 -16.90
N TYR A 178 12.79 8.75 -16.32
CA TYR A 178 11.38 9.01 -16.52
C TYR A 178 10.90 10.26 -15.79
N LEU A 179 11.30 10.48 -14.54
CA LEU A 179 10.96 11.70 -13.80
C LEU A 179 11.47 12.95 -14.50
N ILE A 180 12.67 12.87 -15.07
CA ILE A 180 13.24 13.97 -15.88
C ILE A 180 12.41 14.20 -17.16
N SER A 181 11.87 13.16 -17.77
CA SER A 181 11.07 13.25 -19.00
C SER A 181 9.60 13.67 -18.75
N GLN A 182 9.13 13.71 -17.49
CA GLN A 182 7.76 14.09 -17.17
C GLN A 182 7.52 15.59 -17.42
N GLN A 183 6.40 15.88 -18.04
CA GLN A 183 5.95 17.27 -18.21
C GLN A 183 5.55 17.86 -16.84
N LEU A 184 6.04 19.05 -16.58
CA LEU A 184 5.64 19.87 -15.46
C LEU A 184 4.13 20.14 -15.51
N PHE A 185 3.47 20.09 -14.38
CA PHE A 185 2.06 20.46 -14.27
C PHE A 185 1.80 21.26 -13.01
N SER A 186 0.78 22.11 -13.06
CA SER A 186 0.30 22.83 -11.89
C SER A 186 -0.60 21.89 -11.07
N CYS A 187 -0.41 21.91 -9.76
CA CYS A 187 -1.18 21.13 -8.81
C CYS A 187 -1.69 22.04 -7.70
N SER A 188 -3.00 22.03 -7.46
CA SER A 188 -3.63 22.68 -6.32
C SER A 188 -4.03 21.59 -5.32
N ILE A 189 -3.56 21.73 -4.09
CA ILE A 189 -3.82 20.83 -2.96
C ILE A 189 -4.61 21.62 -1.92
N THR A 190 -5.85 21.21 -1.66
CA THR A 190 -6.71 21.85 -0.67
C THR A 190 -6.85 20.93 0.53
N ILE A 191 -6.44 21.40 1.71
CA ILE A 191 -6.54 20.73 3.01
C ILE A 191 -7.20 21.71 3.98
N ASP A 192 -8.25 21.29 4.65
CA ASP A 192 -8.98 22.10 5.65
C ASP A 192 -9.37 23.51 5.14
N GLY A 193 -9.77 23.59 3.87
CA GLY A 193 -10.13 24.84 3.19
C GLY A 193 -8.98 25.73 2.75
N VAL A 194 -7.75 25.38 3.09
CA VAL A 194 -6.54 26.10 2.64
C VAL A 194 -6.00 25.44 1.36
N THR A 195 -5.78 26.25 0.33
CA THR A 195 -5.26 25.76 -0.96
C THR A 195 -3.82 26.21 -1.19
N GLU A 196 -2.93 25.26 -1.37
CA GLU A 196 -1.58 25.50 -1.87
C GLU A 196 -1.44 25.11 -3.34
N CYS A 197 -0.75 25.96 -4.10
CA CYS A 197 -0.48 25.72 -5.51
C CYS A 197 1.02 25.48 -5.71
N ILE A 198 1.35 24.33 -6.30
CA ILE A 198 2.74 23.94 -6.59
C ILE A 198 2.90 23.58 -8.08
N LYS A 199 4.13 23.64 -8.57
CA LYS A 199 4.49 23.10 -9.89
C LYS A 199 5.35 21.86 -9.70
N THR A 200 4.85 20.74 -10.15
CA THR A 200 5.52 19.44 -9.94
C THR A 200 5.45 18.56 -11.17
N ARG A 201 6.31 17.56 -11.24
CA ARG A 201 6.30 16.51 -12.26
C ARG A 201 5.60 15.25 -11.78
N GLN A 202 5.53 15.09 -10.45
CA GLN A 202 4.93 13.93 -9.80
C GLN A 202 4.44 14.28 -8.40
N LEU A 203 3.29 13.69 -8.04
CA LEU A 203 2.78 13.70 -6.68
C LEU A 203 2.72 12.26 -6.17
N ILE A 204 3.17 12.03 -4.95
CA ILE A 204 3.07 10.75 -4.24
C ILE A 204 2.08 10.94 -3.10
N ILE A 205 1.10 10.06 -3.02
CA ILE A 205 0.10 10.00 -1.95
C ILE A 205 0.33 8.67 -1.24
N ALA A 206 0.66 8.72 0.04
CA ALA A 206 0.99 7.53 0.81
C ALA A 206 0.09 7.39 2.03
N ASN A 207 -0.41 6.17 2.23
CA ASN A 207 -1.03 5.71 3.47
C ASN A 207 -0.01 4.98 4.36
N GLY A 208 0.98 4.34 3.75
CA GLY A 208 2.03 3.59 4.46
C GLY A 208 3.38 4.32 4.50
N SER A 209 4.31 3.73 5.23
CA SER A 209 5.62 4.33 5.47
C SER A 209 6.60 4.22 4.30
N PHE A 210 6.40 3.25 3.39
CA PHE A 210 7.42 2.88 2.42
C PHE A 210 7.03 3.15 0.96
N TYR A 211 7.98 3.74 0.23
CA TYR A 211 8.00 3.77 -1.23
C TYR A 211 9.20 2.97 -1.74
N GLY A 212 8.95 1.84 -2.36
CA GLY A 212 9.99 0.87 -2.68
C GLY A 212 10.67 0.33 -1.42
N THR A 213 11.96 0.54 -1.26
CA THR A 213 12.72 0.09 -0.08
C THR A 213 13.00 1.20 0.94
N ARG A 214 12.48 2.42 0.70
CA ARG A 214 12.77 3.61 1.52
C ARG A 214 11.51 4.13 2.21
N LYS A 215 11.68 4.62 3.42
CA LYS A 215 10.64 5.39 4.11
C LYS A 215 10.46 6.76 3.43
N ILE A 216 9.21 7.17 3.24
CA ILE A 216 8.86 8.50 2.70
C ILE A 216 9.16 9.55 3.77
N THR A 217 8.77 9.27 5.00
CA THR A 217 9.07 10.09 6.18
C THR A 217 9.26 9.19 7.40
N PRO A 218 10.05 9.62 8.41
CA PRO A 218 10.19 8.87 9.66
C PRO A 218 8.85 8.63 10.37
N ASP A 219 7.95 9.61 10.30
CA ASP A 219 6.67 9.63 11.01
C ASP A 219 5.53 8.94 10.26
N ALA A 220 5.77 8.50 9.02
CA ALA A 220 4.74 7.78 8.27
C ALA A 220 4.43 6.45 8.95
N HIS A 221 3.16 6.24 9.28
CA HIS A 221 2.66 5.03 9.90
C HIS A 221 1.30 4.68 9.29
N ILE A 222 1.04 3.39 9.06
CA ILE A 222 -0.17 2.92 8.38
C ILE A 222 -1.41 2.95 9.30
N ASP A 223 -1.23 3.31 10.53
CA ASP A 223 -2.23 3.36 11.59
C ASP A 223 -2.07 4.66 12.39
N ASN A 224 -2.18 5.82 11.73
CA ASN A 224 -2.10 7.14 12.36
C ASN A 224 -3.12 8.13 11.78
N LYS A 225 -4.12 7.63 11.05
CA LYS A 225 -5.22 8.40 10.45
C LYS A 225 -4.74 9.56 9.56
N THR A 226 -3.54 9.41 8.98
CA THR A 226 -2.93 10.52 8.24
C THR A 226 -2.36 10.05 6.90
N LEU A 227 -2.85 10.64 5.82
CA LEU A 227 -2.24 10.51 4.50
C LEU A 227 -1.08 11.49 4.34
N ILE A 228 -0.03 11.03 3.70
CA ILE A 228 1.12 11.85 3.34
C ILE A 228 1.04 12.17 1.86
N ILE A 229 0.99 13.46 1.54
CA ILE A 229 1.07 13.94 0.17
C ILE A 229 2.45 14.56 -0.01
N PHE A 230 3.24 13.99 -0.89
CA PHE A 230 4.60 14.39 -1.11
C PHE A 230 4.85 14.79 -2.57
N ALA A 231 5.43 15.96 -2.76
CA ALA A 231 5.79 16.48 -4.07
C ALA A 231 7.13 17.21 -4.02
N MET A 232 7.74 17.36 -5.17
CA MET A 232 8.83 18.30 -5.36
C MET A 232 8.31 19.51 -6.14
N ASP A 233 8.33 20.68 -5.50
CA ASP A 233 7.96 21.95 -6.09
C ASP A 233 9.18 22.55 -6.81
N SER A 234 9.42 22.12 -8.06
CA SER A 234 10.56 22.58 -8.84
C SER A 234 10.28 22.53 -10.33
N GLU A 235 10.64 23.60 -11.01
CA GLU A 235 10.63 23.70 -12.47
C GLU A 235 11.91 23.11 -13.10
N SER A 236 13.00 23.03 -12.35
CA SER A 236 14.32 22.63 -12.84
C SER A 236 14.49 21.11 -12.92
N GLU A 237 14.93 20.60 -14.05
CA GLU A 237 15.27 19.19 -14.22
C GLU A 237 16.46 18.75 -13.36
N TRP A 238 17.45 19.63 -13.19
CA TRP A 238 18.62 19.38 -12.36
C TRP A 238 18.27 19.26 -10.87
N GLN A 239 17.34 20.07 -10.38
CA GLN A 239 16.82 19.95 -9.02
C GLN A 239 16.08 18.62 -8.86
N GLY A 240 15.31 18.22 -9.88
CA GLY A 240 14.64 16.91 -9.91
C GLY A 240 15.63 15.75 -9.79
N LEU A 241 16.73 15.80 -10.52
CA LEU A 241 17.75 14.76 -10.46
C LEU A 241 18.45 14.73 -9.09
N LYS A 242 18.86 15.88 -8.55
CA LYS A 242 19.45 15.98 -7.21
C LYS A 242 18.52 15.46 -6.13
N PHE A 243 17.26 15.84 -6.19
CA PHE A 243 16.22 15.37 -5.29
C PHE A 243 16.09 13.84 -5.32
N TRP A 244 16.06 13.25 -6.51
CA TRP A 244 15.93 11.80 -6.68
C TRP A 244 17.13 11.04 -6.12
N ILE A 245 18.33 11.55 -6.36
CA ILE A 245 19.53 11.02 -5.72
C ILE A 245 19.41 11.15 -4.19
N GLY A 246 18.94 12.29 -3.68
CA GLY A 246 18.67 12.50 -2.26
C GLY A 246 17.64 11.53 -1.69
N PHE A 247 16.56 11.25 -2.44
CA PHE A 247 15.56 10.25 -2.06
C PHE A 247 16.17 8.87 -1.89
N LEU A 248 17.02 8.47 -2.82
CA LEU A 248 17.72 7.20 -2.74
C LEU A 248 18.69 7.10 -1.56
N LEU A 249 19.30 8.22 -1.21
CA LEU A 249 20.18 8.33 -0.04
C LEU A 249 19.41 8.54 1.28
N GLY A 250 18.07 8.66 1.24
CA GLY A 250 17.24 8.95 2.40
C GLY A 250 17.33 10.41 2.89
N ARG A 251 17.78 11.32 2.03
CA ARG A 251 17.99 12.77 2.34
C ARG A 251 17.03 13.68 1.58
N HIS A 252 15.94 13.16 1.04
CA HIS A 252 15.00 13.91 0.20
C HIS A 252 14.26 15.03 0.93
N LEU A 253 14.06 14.92 2.25
CA LEU A 253 13.38 15.93 3.06
C LEU A 253 14.26 17.16 3.37
N VAL A 254 15.56 17.11 3.09
CA VAL A 254 16.49 18.22 3.32
C VAL A 254 16.42 19.28 2.21
N PHE A 255 15.83 18.92 1.06
CA PHE A 255 15.73 19.85 -0.06
C PHE A 255 14.62 20.89 0.16
N PRO A 256 14.89 22.19 -0.03
CA PRO A 256 13.90 23.26 0.18
C PRO A 256 12.71 23.17 -0.77
N GLU A 257 12.87 22.48 -1.89
CA GLU A 257 11.81 22.24 -2.87
C GLU A 257 10.88 21.08 -2.48
N SER A 258 11.22 20.32 -1.44
CA SER A 258 10.38 19.24 -0.93
C SER A 258 9.12 19.82 -0.27
N ARG A 259 7.97 19.40 -0.77
CA ARG A 259 6.66 19.73 -0.20
C ARG A 259 6.06 18.48 0.41
N LEU A 260 5.78 18.53 1.69
CA LEU A 260 5.17 17.46 2.44
C LEU A 260 3.91 17.99 3.14
N PHE A 261 2.78 17.37 2.82
CA PHE A 261 1.50 17.66 3.47
C PHE A 261 1.06 16.43 4.22
N LYS A 262 0.47 16.65 5.39
CA LYS A 262 -0.20 15.62 6.18
C LYS A 262 -1.67 15.98 6.26
N ALA A 263 -2.55 15.05 5.94
CA ALA A 263 -3.97 15.31 5.91
C ALA A 263 -4.79 14.04 6.16
N GLU A 264 -5.92 14.17 6.81
CA GLU A 264 -6.95 13.12 6.90
C GLU A 264 -7.82 13.14 5.64
N SER A 265 -8.00 14.33 5.08
CA SER A 265 -8.69 14.52 3.81
C SER A 265 -8.06 15.65 3.00
N ALA A 266 -8.09 15.52 1.68
CA ALA A 266 -7.61 16.55 0.77
C ALA A 266 -8.31 16.49 -0.58
N CYS A 267 -8.36 17.64 -1.27
CA CYS A 267 -8.73 17.70 -2.68
C CYS A 267 -7.52 18.05 -3.53
N ILE A 268 -7.28 17.29 -4.58
CA ILE A 268 -6.17 17.52 -5.51
C ILE A 268 -6.70 17.78 -6.90
N GLN A 269 -6.33 18.93 -7.46
CA GLN A 269 -6.62 19.31 -8.84
C GLN A 269 -5.32 19.54 -9.59
N THR A 270 -5.29 19.21 -10.89
CA THR A 270 -4.13 19.45 -11.73
C THR A 270 -4.48 20.08 -13.08
N LYS A 271 -3.57 20.88 -13.59
CA LYS A 271 -3.65 21.44 -14.95
C LYS A 271 -2.34 21.11 -15.70
N PRO A 272 -2.41 20.30 -16.79
CA PRO A 272 -3.58 19.55 -17.29
C PRO A 272 -4.00 18.41 -16.34
N ARG A 273 -5.22 17.88 -16.53
CA ARG A 273 -5.69 16.69 -15.78
C ARG A 273 -4.72 15.53 -15.94
N LYS A 274 -4.31 14.93 -14.83
CA LYS A 274 -3.35 13.82 -14.78
C LYS A 274 -4.03 12.52 -14.35
N TYR A 275 -3.49 11.40 -14.83
CA TYR A 275 -3.89 10.10 -14.36
C TYR A 275 -3.41 9.88 -12.91
N VAL A 276 -4.24 9.15 -12.17
CA VAL A 276 -3.93 8.65 -10.84
C VAL A 276 -3.74 7.15 -10.94
N ILE A 277 -2.63 6.66 -10.41
CA ILE A 277 -2.25 5.26 -10.44
C ILE A 277 -2.23 4.75 -9.01
N MET A 278 -3.01 3.72 -8.71
CA MET A 278 -3.04 2.99 -7.46
C MET A 278 -2.62 1.55 -7.71
N GLY A 279 -1.73 1.00 -6.88
CA GLY A 279 -1.28 -0.38 -7.04
C GLY A 279 -0.63 -0.74 -8.39
N GLY A 280 -0.20 0.25 -9.18
CA GLY A 280 0.38 0.07 -10.51
C GLY A 280 -0.63 0.09 -11.68
N GLU A 281 -1.91 0.33 -11.41
CA GLU A 281 -2.97 0.44 -12.42
C GLU A 281 -3.54 1.85 -12.50
N LYS A 282 -3.93 2.28 -13.71
CA LYS A 282 -4.64 3.55 -13.90
C LYS A 282 -6.07 3.41 -13.42
N MET A 283 -6.44 4.17 -12.38
CA MET A 283 -7.77 4.08 -11.79
C MET A 283 -8.66 5.26 -12.17
N THR A 284 -8.14 6.49 -12.08
CA THR A 284 -8.93 7.70 -12.32
C THR A 284 -8.07 8.85 -12.85
N ARG A 285 -8.66 10.05 -12.97
CA ARG A 285 -7.98 11.30 -13.31
C ARG A 285 -8.32 12.37 -12.29
N THR A 286 -7.41 13.33 -12.11
CA THR A 286 -7.69 14.54 -11.33
C THR A 286 -8.84 15.35 -11.99
N PRO A 287 -9.70 16.07 -11.20
CA PRO A 287 -9.59 16.24 -9.75
C PRO A 287 -9.93 14.97 -8.97
N ILE A 288 -9.32 14.82 -7.78
CA ILE A 288 -9.57 13.70 -6.87
C ILE A 288 -9.81 14.20 -5.47
N ARG A 289 -10.63 13.45 -4.74
CA ARG A 289 -10.82 13.57 -3.29
C ARG A 289 -10.04 12.46 -2.61
N LEU A 290 -9.23 12.82 -1.63
CA LEU A 290 -8.52 11.93 -0.74
C LEU A 290 -9.24 11.88 0.60
N THR A 291 -9.36 10.70 1.16
CA THR A 291 -9.81 10.48 2.53
C THR A 291 -9.10 9.28 3.11
N ILE A 292 -9.14 9.12 4.42
CA ILE A 292 -8.69 7.93 5.11
C ILE A 292 -9.87 7.24 5.75
N ASP A 293 -9.90 5.92 5.71
CA ASP A 293 -10.84 5.08 6.43
C ASP A 293 -10.08 4.47 7.62
N PRO A 294 -10.33 4.95 8.85
CA PRO A 294 -9.60 4.50 10.02
C PRO A 294 -10.03 3.10 10.43
N ALA A 295 -9.08 2.32 10.96
CA ALA A 295 -9.31 0.95 11.43
C ALA A 295 -10.05 0.06 10.40
N ALA A 296 -9.72 0.26 9.12
CA ALA A 296 -10.46 -0.34 8.01
C ALA A 296 -10.26 -1.86 7.90
N VAL A 297 -9.08 -2.37 8.22
CA VAL A 297 -8.73 -3.79 8.05
C VAL A 297 -8.02 -4.33 9.27
N THR A 298 -8.45 -5.50 9.73
CA THR A 298 -7.83 -6.21 10.86
C THR A 298 -6.75 -7.17 10.37
N ILE A 299 -5.53 -7.05 10.91
CA ILE A 299 -4.34 -7.75 10.42
C ILE A 299 -3.56 -8.40 11.56
N MET A 300 -2.90 -9.54 11.29
CA MET A 300 -1.92 -10.12 12.19
C MET A 300 -0.57 -9.41 12.05
N ALA A 301 -0.10 -8.79 13.11
CA ALA A 301 1.13 -7.99 13.13
C ALA A 301 2.11 -8.47 14.22
N PRO A 302 3.41 -8.16 14.11
CA PRO A 302 4.37 -8.45 15.18
C PRO A 302 4.06 -7.61 16.43
N ASP A 303 4.44 -8.12 17.62
CA ASP A 303 4.22 -7.42 18.89
C ASP A 303 4.84 -6.02 18.93
N SER A 304 5.92 -5.81 18.17
CA SER A 304 6.59 -4.52 18.02
C SER A 304 5.81 -3.50 17.21
N PHE A 305 4.73 -3.87 16.53
CA PHE A 305 3.88 -2.93 15.80
C PHE A 305 3.19 -1.98 16.78
N ARG A 306 3.23 -0.68 16.50
CA ARG A 306 2.53 0.33 17.30
C ARG A 306 1.10 0.44 16.78
N ASP A 307 0.15 0.01 17.59
CA ASP A 307 -1.29 0.13 17.35
C ASP A 307 -1.76 1.45 18.01
N HIS A 308 -2.26 2.36 17.22
CA HIS A 308 -2.77 3.65 17.69
C HIS A 308 -4.29 3.56 17.92
N ASP A 309 -4.70 2.94 19.03
CA ASP A 309 -6.10 2.84 19.48
C ASP A 309 -6.67 4.23 19.81
N GLU A 310 -6.93 5.06 18.81
CA GLU A 310 -7.63 6.33 19.03
C GLU A 310 -9.05 6.33 18.45
N GLN A 311 -9.92 7.11 19.13
CA GLN A 311 -11.34 7.25 18.81
C GLN A 311 -11.57 7.68 17.35
N PRO A 312 -12.68 7.23 16.72
CA PRO A 312 -13.01 7.67 15.38
C PRO A 312 -13.20 9.20 15.35
N LEU A 313 -12.47 9.85 14.47
CA LEU A 313 -12.60 11.27 14.23
C LEU A 313 -13.92 11.58 13.49
N PRO A 314 -14.58 12.70 13.78
CA PRO A 314 -15.80 13.07 13.08
C PRO A 314 -15.49 13.29 11.58
N HIS A 315 -16.24 12.66 10.72
CA HIS A 315 -16.15 12.87 9.27
C HIS A 315 -16.31 14.34 8.94
N SER A 316 -15.22 15.02 8.60
CA SER A 316 -15.27 16.38 8.08
C SER A 316 -15.89 16.35 6.68
N GLN A 317 -17.15 16.73 6.59
CA GLN A 317 -17.85 16.94 5.32
C GLN A 317 -17.37 18.26 4.70
N PHE A 318 -16.27 18.21 3.94
CA PHE A 318 -15.93 19.33 3.06
C PHE A 318 -16.27 18.93 1.62
N PRO A 319 -17.20 19.62 0.95
CA PRO A 319 -17.46 19.36 -0.46
C PRO A 319 -16.24 19.79 -1.28
N CYS A 320 -15.65 18.88 -2.03
CA CYS A 320 -14.86 19.29 -3.18
C CYS A 320 -15.81 20.03 -4.10
N LEU A 321 -15.58 21.32 -4.30
CA LEU A 321 -16.34 22.11 -5.27
C LEU A 321 -16.27 21.41 -6.61
N ASP A 322 -17.41 20.95 -7.10
CA ASP A 322 -17.53 20.48 -8.48
C ASP A 322 -16.97 21.58 -9.39
N PRO A 323 -16.02 21.30 -10.27
CA PRO A 323 -15.60 22.28 -11.23
C PRO A 323 -16.74 22.43 -12.21
N GLY A 324 -17.60 23.42 -11.92
CA GLY A 324 -18.71 23.82 -12.77
C GLY A 324 -18.25 23.91 -14.23
N ILE A 325 -19.02 23.30 -15.06
CA ILE A 325 -19.05 23.41 -16.51
C ILE A 325 -18.91 24.88 -16.90
N SER A 326 -17.77 25.25 -17.48
CA SER A 326 -17.62 26.38 -18.39
C SER A 326 -16.34 26.19 -19.23
#